data_292f11186008309d1840cc88084620b5
#
_entry.id   292f11186008309d1840cc88084620b5
#
_cell.length_a   1.000
_cell.length_b   1.000
_cell.length_c   1.000
_cell.angle_alpha   90.00
_cell.angle_beta   90.00
_cell.angle_gamma   90.00
#
_symmetry.space_group_name_H-M   'P 1'
#
loop_
_entity.id
_entity.type
_entity.pdbx_description
1 polymer ?
#
loop_
_entity_poly.entity_id
_entity_poly.type
_entity_poly.pdbx_seq_one_letter_code
_entity_poly.pdbx_strand_id
1 'polypeptide(L)'
;MNKFLTKSMEKIFNTLGSNLDEFKDKTILITGANGLIGGFLSDFFVYLNDEHDFNCKLVLTSLSSKPKRLKDLIYRNDVVYHSRDLTNDSWFFDEIDFCIYCAGYAQPNKFLSDAEKTYKLNVDAMVRTFQSVMFEKRKSKMLFISSSEVYALNDTTKPHCETDELKLDLWHKRAPYIIGKVTGEYNVGLLRQKGCDVKSARVSLCYGPGHVMEDTRVMSELTLKGIENETINLFDDGSAFRKYQHISDCCIMLINILLKGKHEVYNVGGKEETTIYDMAKIIGDRFDKEVVKGKVNNDVASSAPKKVSISLDRYEEEFKDFEFTSFHDGMENYLDWYQDAYKESN
;
A
#
# COMPACT_ATOMS: atom_id res chain seq x y z
N MET A 1 17.71 -12.30 2.55
CA MET A 1 16.76 -11.29 1.99
C MET A 1 16.90 -11.21 0.48
N ASN A 2 15.83 -10.91 -0.26
CA ASN A 2 15.88 -10.74 -1.71
C ASN A 2 16.76 -9.52 -2.07
N LYS A 3 17.74 -9.69 -2.98
CA LYS A 3 18.72 -8.66 -3.40
C LYS A 3 18.07 -7.34 -3.89
N PHE A 4 16.86 -7.40 -4.44
CA PHE A 4 16.15 -6.21 -4.93
C PHE A 4 15.52 -5.37 -3.81
N LEU A 5 15.41 -5.92 -2.59
CA LEU A 5 14.86 -5.24 -1.44
C LEU A 5 15.92 -4.50 -0.62
N THR A 6 17.17 -4.98 -0.63
CA THR A 6 18.25 -4.48 0.26
C THR A 6 18.42 -2.97 0.19
N LYS A 7 18.60 -2.41 -1.01
CA LYS A 7 18.74 -0.96 -1.20
C LYS A 7 17.56 -0.15 -0.66
N SER A 8 16.35 -0.70 -0.82
CA SER A 8 15.13 -0.06 -0.29
C SER A 8 15.07 -0.12 1.23
N MET A 9 15.50 -1.22 1.84
CA MET A 9 15.54 -1.38 3.30
C MET A 9 16.57 -0.44 3.93
N GLU A 10 17.77 -0.35 3.34
CA GLU A 10 18.81 0.61 3.73
C GLU A 10 18.33 2.06 3.64
N LYS A 11 17.64 2.42 2.55
CA LYS A 11 17.03 3.74 2.39
C LYS A 11 16.07 4.06 3.53
N ILE A 12 15.16 3.15 3.85
CA ILE A 12 14.19 3.34 4.94
C ILE A 12 14.92 3.49 6.28
N PHE A 13 15.86 2.61 6.58
CA PHE A 13 16.64 2.63 7.80
C PHE A 13 17.39 3.95 7.99
N ASN A 14 18.13 4.38 6.97
CA ASN A 14 18.92 5.61 7.01
C ASN A 14 18.03 6.87 7.12
N THR A 15 16.87 6.87 6.44
CA THR A 15 15.93 8.00 6.47
C THR A 15 15.26 8.16 7.83
N LEU A 16 14.82 7.06 8.43
CA LEU A 16 14.09 7.09 9.70
C LEU A 16 15.02 7.20 10.93
N GLY A 17 16.25 6.68 10.81
CA GLY A 17 17.26 6.77 11.84
C GLY A 17 16.80 6.33 13.22
N SER A 18 17.11 7.13 14.24
CA SER A 18 16.77 6.81 15.64
C SER A 18 15.27 6.76 15.95
N ASN A 19 14.39 7.22 15.07
CA ASN A 19 12.95 7.04 15.25
C ASN A 19 12.56 5.55 15.29
N LEU A 20 13.36 4.70 14.63
CA LEU A 20 13.16 3.24 14.60
C LEU A 20 13.40 2.59 15.96
N ASP A 21 14.16 3.20 16.88
CA ASP A 21 14.45 2.62 18.20
C ASP A 21 13.17 2.35 19.01
N GLU A 22 12.05 2.99 18.67
CA GLU A 22 10.74 2.69 19.28
C GLU A 22 10.27 1.25 19.00
N PHE A 23 10.79 0.58 17.97
CA PHE A 23 10.43 -0.80 17.62
C PHE A 23 11.27 -1.87 18.34
N LYS A 24 12.38 -1.50 18.99
CA LYS A 24 13.24 -2.47 19.70
C LYS A 24 12.48 -3.24 20.77
N ASP A 25 12.59 -4.56 20.74
CA ASP A 25 11.92 -5.50 21.66
C ASP A 25 10.39 -5.38 21.63
N LYS A 26 9.78 -4.99 20.50
CA LYS A 26 8.34 -4.77 20.35
C LYS A 26 7.66 -5.84 19.51
N THR A 27 6.37 -6.04 19.80
CA THR A 27 5.49 -6.91 19.02
C THR A 27 4.69 -6.09 18.01
N ILE A 28 4.79 -6.46 16.74
CA ILE A 28 4.20 -5.72 15.62
C ILE A 28 3.21 -6.63 14.89
N LEU A 29 1.94 -6.24 14.88
CA LEU A 29 0.89 -6.89 14.10
C LEU A 29 0.77 -6.24 12.72
N ILE A 30 0.87 -7.04 11.66
CA ILE A 30 0.61 -6.60 10.28
C ILE A 30 -0.48 -7.48 9.69
N THR A 31 -1.65 -6.91 9.44
CA THR A 31 -2.71 -7.62 8.73
C THR A 31 -2.57 -7.45 7.22
N GLY A 32 -3.07 -8.42 6.44
CA GLY A 32 -2.89 -8.38 4.99
C GLY A 32 -1.42 -8.48 4.56
N ALA A 33 -0.59 -9.15 5.35
CA ALA A 33 0.86 -9.27 5.15
C ALA A 33 1.28 -9.96 3.84
N ASN A 34 0.39 -10.68 3.16
CA ASN A 34 0.66 -11.26 1.83
C ASN A 34 0.46 -10.26 0.67
N GLY A 35 0.04 -9.01 0.96
CA GLY A 35 -0.07 -7.91 -0.02
C GLY A 35 1.22 -7.12 -0.19
N LEU A 36 1.22 -6.13 -1.10
CA LEU A 36 2.40 -5.31 -1.39
C LEU A 36 2.89 -4.57 -0.14
N ILE A 37 2.05 -3.72 0.47
CA ILE A 37 2.45 -2.88 1.61
C ILE A 37 2.76 -3.75 2.85
N GLY A 38 1.83 -4.65 3.22
CA GLY A 38 2.03 -5.50 4.40
C GLY A 38 3.24 -6.42 4.28
N GLY A 39 3.47 -7.01 3.10
CA GLY A 39 4.64 -7.86 2.84
C GLY A 39 5.95 -7.08 2.87
N PHE A 40 5.97 -5.88 2.29
CA PHE A 40 7.17 -5.06 2.28
C PHE A 40 7.54 -4.53 3.68
N LEU A 41 6.55 -4.14 4.48
CA LEU A 41 6.76 -3.82 5.89
C LEU A 41 7.26 -5.04 6.69
N SER A 42 6.72 -6.24 6.42
CA SER A 42 7.21 -7.47 7.06
C SER A 42 8.69 -7.73 6.74
N ASP A 43 9.09 -7.57 5.46
CA ASP A 43 10.50 -7.67 5.07
C ASP A 43 11.37 -6.62 5.78
N PHE A 44 10.85 -5.39 5.93
CA PHE A 44 11.60 -4.33 6.60
C PHE A 44 11.85 -4.63 8.08
N PHE A 45 10.84 -5.11 8.82
CA PHE A 45 11.05 -5.48 10.22
C PHE A 45 11.96 -6.70 10.39
N VAL A 46 11.92 -7.65 9.45
CA VAL A 46 12.90 -8.75 9.40
C VAL A 46 14.31 -8.21 9.13
N TYR A 47 14.45 -7.25 8.20
CA TYR A 47 15.74 -6.58 7.97
C TYR A 47 16.28 -5.89 9.24
N LEU A 48 15.42 -5.22 10.02
CA LEU A 48 15.83 -4.62 11.29
C LEU A 48 16.33 -5.67 12.29
N ASN A 49 15.71 -6.85 12.32
CA ASN A 49 16.17 -7.95 13.19
C ASN A 49 17.50 -8.54 12.71
N ASP A 50 17.65 -8.78 11.40
CA ASP A 50 18.79 -9.49 10.83
C ASP A 50 20.07 -8.62 10.78
N GLU A 51 19.93 -7.31 10.50
CA GLU A 51 21.06 -6.42 10.26
C GLU A 51 21.32 -5.41 11.39
N HIS A 52 20.32 -5.22 12.31
CA HIS A 52 20.40 -4.16 13.30
C HIS A 52 19.97 -4.59 14.72
N ASP A 53 19.79 -5.89 14.98
CA ASP A 53 19.49 -6.47 16.31
C ASP A 53 18.26 -5.84 17.01
N PHE A 54 17.20 -5.53 16.27
CA PHE A 54 15.98 -4.90 16.83
C PHE A 54 15.17 -5.84 17.70
N ASN A 55 15.26 -7.16 17.50
CA ASN A 55 14.52 -8.17 18.24
C ASN A 55 12.98 -7.93 18.19
N CYS A 56 12.47 -7.47 17.05
CA CYS A 56 11.02 -7.31 16.81
C CYS A 56 10.35 -8.67 16.72
N LYS A 57 9.20 -8.83 17.38
CA LYS A 57 8.31 -9.98 17.20
C LYS A 57 7.22 -9.64 16.18
N LEU A 58 7.09 -10.39 15.12
CA LEU A 58 6.11 -10.12 14.08
C LEU A 58 4.92 -11.07 14.21
N VAL A 59 3.71 -10.51 14.24
CA VAL A 59 2.45 -11.23 14.11
C VAL A 59 1.86 -10.88 12.75
N LEU A 60 1.91 -11.83 11.81
CA LEU A 60 1.50 -11.62 10.42
C LEU A 60 0.19 -12.35 10.13
N THR A 61 -0.74 -11.68 9.45
CA THR A 61 -1.98 -12.33 9.04
C THR A 61 -2.28 -12.14 7.56
N SER A 62 -2.82 -13.17 6.93
CA SER A 62 -3.45 -13.08 5.61
C SER A 62 -4.49 -14.19 5.43
N LEU A 63 -5.28 -14.07 4.36
CA LEU A 63 -6.29 -15.08 4.03
C LEU A 63 -5.68 -16.41 3.56
N SER A 64 -4.48 -16.40 2.98
CA SER A 64 -3.86 -17.57 2.36
C SER A 64 -3.22 -18.48 3.40
N SER A 65 -3.50 -19.78 3.35
CA SER A 65 -2.77 -20.79 4.14
C SER A 65 -1.35 -21.03 3.62
N LYS A 66 -1.08 -20.66 2.37
CA LYS A 66 0.23 -20.76 1.72
C LYS A 66 0.57 -19.41 1.08
N PRO A 67 1.02 -18.41 1.88
CA PRO A 67 1.26 -17.09 1.36
C PRO A 67 2.53 -17.06 0.50
N LYS A 68 2.37 -16.90 -0.82
CA LYS A 68 3.50 -16.86 -1.77
C LYS A 68 4.54 -15.79 -1.41
N ARG A 69 4.06 -14.61 -1.02
CA ARG A 69 4.90 -13.44 -0.68
C ARG A 69 5.72 -13.65 0.60
N LEU A 70 5.20 -14.42 1.56
CA LEU A 70 5.80 -14.63 2.88
C LEU A 70 6.44 -16.02 3.02
N LYS A 71 6.64 -16.76 1.92
CA LYS A 71 7.09 -18.16 1.93
C LYS A 71 8.33 -18.41 2.81
N ASP A 72 9.26 -17.46 2.84
CA ASP A 72 10.52 -17.55 3.60
C ASP A 72 10.39 -16.95 5.01
N LEU A 73 9.38 -16.11 5.26
CA LEU A 73 9.20 -15.42 6.56
C LEU A 73 8.42 -16.26 7.57
N ILE A 74 7.45 -17.06 7.13
CA ILE A 74 6.54 -17.80 8.02
C ILE A 74 7.20 -18.93 8.84
N TYR A 75 8.45 -19.25 8.54
CA TYR A 75 9.23 -20.29 9.24
C TYR A 75 10.27 -19.70 10.22
N ARG A 76 10.33 -18.38 10.35
CA ARG A 76 11.25 -17.70 11.25
C ARG A 76 10.76 -17.78 12.69
N ASN A 77 11.69 -17.83 13.65
CA ASN A 77 11.36 -17.91 15.09
C ASN A 77 10.80 -16.57 15.63
N ASP A 78 11.11 -15.44 14.98
CA ASP A 78 10.64 -14.12 15.33
C ASP A 78 9.31 -13.76 14.63
N VAL A 79 8.74 -14.69 13.86
CA VAL A 79 7.48 -14.51 13.10
C VAL A 79 6.43 -15.52 13.53
N VAL A 80 5.26 -15.03 13.89
CA VAL A 80 4.05 -15.84 14.10
C VAL A 80 3.08 -15.55 12.94
N TYR A 81 2.78 -16.54 12.14
CA TYR A 81 1.88 -16.39 11.01
C TYR A 81 0.52 -17.04 11.25
N HIS A 82 -0.54 -16.31 10.92
CA HIS A 82 -1.91 -16.80 10.99
C HIS A 82 -2.64 -16.66 9.65
N SER A 83 -3.07 -17.79 9.09
CA SER A 83 -4.00 -17.80 7.97
C SER A 83 -5.42 -17.61 8.51
N ARG A 84 -6.04 -16.43 8.26
CA ARG A 84 -7.35 -16.10 8.79
C ARG A 84 -8.18 -15.22 7.87
N ASP A 85 -9.48 -15.46 7.87
CA ASP A 85 -10.46 -14.53 7.31
C ASP A 85 -10.95 -13.58 8.41
N LEU A 86 -10.40 -12.37 8.40
CA LEU A 86 -10.73 -11.34 9.40
C LEU A 86 -12.21 -10.90 9.38
N THR A 87 -12.97 -11.23 8.34
CA THR A 87 -14.41 -10.91 8.28
C THR A 87 -15.26 -11.84 9.12
N ASN A 88 -14.80 -13.06 9.36
CA ASN A 88 -15.56 -14.11 10.03
C ASN A 88 -15.08 -14.39 11.46
N ASP A 89 -13.79 -14.20 11.71
CA ASP A 89 -13.18 -14.62 12.96
C ASP A 89 -13.12 -13.48 13.99
N SER A 90 -13.57 -13.75 15.20
CA SER A 90 -13.22 -12.96 16.38
C SER A 90 -11.83 -13.39 16.82
N TRP A 91 -10.94 -12.45 17.01
CA TRP A 91 -9.57 -12.76 17.35
C TRP A 91 -9.05 -11.89 18.48
N PHE A 92 -8.43 -12.52 19.47
CA PHE A 92 -7.71 -11.87 20.53
C PHE A 92 -6.21 -12.07 20.25
N PHE A 93 -5.47 -10.99 20.38
CA PHE A 93 -4.02 -10.99 20.25
C PHE A 93 -3.42 -10.95 21.66
N ASP A 94 -2.25 -11.57 21.82
CA ASP A 94 -1.36 -11.24 22.92
C ASP A 94 -0.92 -9.77 22.83
N GLU A 95 -0.16 -9.27 23.77
CA GLU A 95 0.28 -7.88 23.80
C GLU A 95 0.92 -7.43 22.48
N ILE A 96 0.24 -6.52 21.77
CA ILE A 96 0.70 -5.88 20.54
C ILE A 96 1.11 -4.43 20.86
N ASP A 97 2.33 -4.04 20.50
CA ASP A 97 2.80 -2.66 20.64
C ASP A 97 2.38 -1.79 19.45
N PHE A 98 2.48 -2.35 18.24
CA PHE A 98 2.16 -1.66 16.99
C PHE A 98 1.25 -2.52 16.14
N CYS A 99 0.22 -1.90 15.56
CA CYS A 99 -0.68 -2.57 14.62
C CYS A 99 -0.80 -1.79 13.32
N ILE A 100 -0.43 -2.43 12.20
CA ILE A 100 -0.61 -1.85 10.86
C ILE A 100 -1.66 -2.68 10.14
N TYR A 101 -2.84 -2.08 9.95
CA TYR A 101 -3.96 -2.74 9.31
C TYR A 101 -3.94 -2.52 7.79
N CYS A 102 -3.34 -3.50 7.07
CA CYS A 102 -3.24 -3.49 5.60
C CYS A 102 -4.25 -4.43 4.93
N ALA A 103 -5.09 -5.17 5.71
CA ALA A 103 -6.05 -6.10 5.14
C ALA A 103 -7.13 -5.36 4.35
N GLY A 104 -7.31 -5.75 3.09
CA GLY A 104 -8.32 -5.18 2.19
C GLY A 104 -8.04 -5.54 0.74
N TYR A 105 -9.08 -5.52 -0.08
CA TYR A 105 -8.95 -5.67 -1.52
C TYR A 105 -8.64 -4.32 -2.15
N ALA A 106 -7.44 -4.15 -2.72
CA ALA A 106 -7.01 -2.91 -3.38
C ALA A 106 -7.15 -2.97 -4.91
N GLN A 107 -7.35 -4.16 -5.49
CA GLN A 107 -7.53 -4.33 -6.93
C GLN A 107 -9.00 -4.15 -7.31
N PRO A 108 -9.33 -3.33 -8.35
CA PRO A 108 -10.72 -3.05 -8.74
C PRO A 108 -11.55 -4.30 -9.02
N ASN A 109 -11.01 -5.26 -9.77
CA ASN A 109 -11.71 -6.52 -10.05
C ASN A 109 -12.10 -7.29 -8.76
N LYS A 110 -11.24 -7.30 -7.74
CA LYS A 110 -11.50 -7.99 -6.47
C LYS A 110 -12.53 -7.26 -5.62
N PHE A 111 -12.39 -5.95 -5.42
CA PHE A 111 -13.33 -5.22 -4.58
C PHE A 111 -14.70 -5.01 -5.25
N LEU A 112 -14.79 -5.14 -6.60
CA LEU A 112 -16.05 -5.12 -7.32
C LEU A 112 -16.74 -6.49 -7.30
N SER A 113 -15.98 -7.59 -7.36
CA SER A 113 -16.55 -8.95 -7.36
C SER A 113 -17.04 -9.41 -5.98
N ASP A 114 -16.48 -8.87 -4.89
CA ASP A 114 -16.86 -9.19 -3.51
C ASP A 114 -17.04 -7.91 -2.68
N ALA A 115 -18.13 -7.20 -3.00
CA ALA A 115 -18.45 -5.90 -2.42
C ALA A 115 -18.70 -5.97 -0.91
N GLU A 116 -19.43 -7.00 -0.47
CA GLU A 116 -19.77 -7.19 0.95
C GLU A 116 -18.50 -7.44 1.79
N LYS A 117 -17.65 -8.35 1.34
CA LYS A 117 -16.39 -8.65 2.03
C LYS A 117 -15.44 -7.45 2.01
N THR A 118 -15.41 -6.69 0.91
CA THR A 118 -14.65 -5.45 0.81
C THR A 118 -15.07 -4.46 1.89
N TYR A 119 -16.37 -4.24 2.06
CA TYR A 119 -16.88 -3.36 3.10
C TYR A 119 -16.56 -3.89 4.51
N LYS A 120 -16.86 -5.15 4.78
CA LYS A 120 -16.59 -5.79 6.08
C LYS A 120 -15.11 -5.73 6.49
N LEU A 121 -14.18 -5.93 5.55
CA LEU A 121 -12.74 -5.81 5.82
C LEU A 121 -12.35 -4.40 6.26
N ASN A 122 -12.89 -3.36 5.62
CA ASN A 122 -12.52 -1.98 5.89
C ASN A 122 -13.23 -1.40 7.13
N VAL A 123 -14.31 -2.00 7.60
CA VAL A 123 -15.13 -1.51 8.72
C VAL A 123 -15.10 -2.49 9.89
N ASP A 124 -15.83 -3.58 9.81
CA ASP A 124 -16.04 -4.48 10.95
C ASP A 124 -14.77 -5.17 11.41
N ALA A 125 -14.03 -5.73 10.46
CA ALA A 125 -12.80 -6.46 10.76
C ALA A 125 -11.71 -5.52 11.29
N MET A 126 -11.59 -4.32 10.74
CA MET A 126 -10.65 -3.30 11.21
C MET A 126 -10.97 -2.87 12.63
N VAL A 127 -12.23 -2.53 12.92
CA VAL A 127 -12.64 -2.11 14.27
C VAL A 127 -12.40 -3.20 15.30
N ARG A 128 -12.80 -4.45 14.99
CA ARG A 128 -12.56 -5.60 15.89
C ARG A 128 -11.08 -5.84 16.15
N THR A 129 -10.23 -5.74 15.11
CA THR A 129 -8.78 -5.89 15.25
C THR A 129 -8.22 -4.83 16.20
N PHE A 130 -8.56 -3.56 15.99
CA PHE A 130 -8.07 -2.47 16.86
C PHE A 130 -8.60 -2.58 18.29
N GLN A 131 -9.86 -2.96 18.46
CA GLN A 131 -10.43 -3.18 19.80
C GLN A 131 -9.74 -4.33 20.52
N SER A 132 -9.43 -5.43 19.84
CA SER A 132 -8.69 -6.55 20.41
C SER A 132 -7.28 -6.13 20.86
N VAL A 133 -6.55 -5.40 20.01
CA VAL A 133 -5.22 -4.87 20.34
C VAL A 133 -5.29 -3.95 21.57
N MET A 134 -6.29 -3.07 21.64
CA MET A 134 -6.43 -2.13 22.75
C MET A 134 -6.91 -2.79 24.06
N PHE A 135 -7.63 -3.90 23.97
CA PHE A 135 -8.08 -4.63 25.15
C PHE A 135 -6.90 -5.12 25.98
N GLU A 136 -5.89 -5.66 25.31
CA GLU A 136 -4.66 -6.14 25.97
C GLU A 136 -3.68 -5.00 26.28
N LYS A 137 -3.57 -3.99 25.41
CA LYS A 137 -2.61 -2.90 25.57
C LYS A 137 -3.14 -1.55 25.08
N ARG A 138 -3.62 -0.72 26.00
CA ARG A 138 -4.20 0.61 25.69
C ARG A 138 -3.25 1.59 25.02
N LYS A 139 -1.94 1.44 25.16
CA LYS A 139 -0.91 2.33 24.61
C LYS A 139 -0.36 1.91 23.26
N SER A 140 -0.96 0.91 22.63
CA SER A 140 -0.57 0.48 21.28
C SER A 140 -0.75 1.60 20.28
N LYS A 141 0.21 1.75 19.35
CA LYS A 141 0.05 2.65 18.19
C LYS A 141 -0.51 1.88 17.02
N MET A 142 -1.51 2.43 16.36
CA MET A 142 -2.25 1.74 15.30
C MET A 142 -2.36 2.60 14.04
N LEU A 143 -2.26 1.96 12.89
CA LEU A 143 -2.38 2.60 11.58
C LEU A 143 -3.36 1.84 10.69
N PHE A 144 -4.39 2.52 10.20
CA PHE A 144 -5.31 2.03 9.18
C PHE A 144 -4.84 2.46 7.79
N ILE A 145 -4.60 1.50 6.90
CA ILE A 145 -4.28 1.80 5.50
C ILE A 145 -5.58 2.10 4.76
N SER A 146 -5.87 3.38 4.63
CA SER A 146 -6.94 3.91 3.79
C SER A 146 -6.47 4.08 2.34
N SER A 147 -7.17 4.85 1.52
CA SER A 147 -6.87 5.00 0.10
C SER A 147 -7.20 6.40 -0.41
N SER A 148 -6.44 6.90 -1.37
CA SER A 148 -6.79 8.11 -2.14
C SER A 148 -8.08 7.96 -2.96
N GLU A 149 -8.60 6.75 -3.11
CA GLU A 149 -9.92 6.50 -3.75
C GLU A 149 -11.08 7.17 -3.01
N VAL A 150 -10.91 7.59 -1.77
CA VAL A 150 -11.91 8.39 -1.05
C VAL A 150 -12.22 9.71 -1.76
N TYR A 151 -11.30 10.19 -2.61
CA TYR A 151 -11.46 11.39 -3.44
C TYR A 151 -11.98 11.11 -4.85
N ALA A 152 -12.23 9.86 -5.22
CA ALA A 152 -12.46 9.46 -6.62
C ALA A 152 -13.66 10.15 -7.29
N LEU A 153 -14.62 10.63 -6.52
CA LEU A 153 -15.80 11.33 -7.01
C LEU A 153 -15.71 12.86 -6.86
N ASN A 154 -14.61 13.36 -6.31
CA ASN A 154 -14.38 14.79 -6.19
C ASN A 154 -13.97 15.40 -7.53
N ASP A 155 -14.20 16.70 -7.69
CA ASP A 155 -13.66 17.45 -8.82
C ASP A 155 -12.14 17.65 -8.65
N THR A 156 -11.37 17.41 -9.72
CA THR A 156 -9.91 17.25 -9.65
C THR A 156 -9.12 18.43 -10.19
N THR A 157 -9.61 19.65 -10.03
CA THR A 157 -8.89 20.85 -10.49
C THR A 157 -7.62 21.14 -9.69
N LYS A 158 -7.57 20.70 -8.43
CA LYS A 158 -6.44 20.87 -7.50
C LYS A 158 -6.07 19.53 -6.85
N PRO A 159 -4.82 19.39 -6.32
CA PRO A 159 -4.49 18.28 -5.45
C PRO A 159 -5.40 18.24 -4.22
N HIS A 160 -5.92 17.07 -3.87
CA HIS A 160 -6.82 16.90 -2.74
C HIS A 160 -6.08 16.93 -1.41
N CYS A 161 -6.56 17.78 -0.49
CA CYS A 161 -6.10 17.84 0.90
C CYS A 161 -6.95 16.93 1.79
N GLU A 162 -6.42 16.58 2.96
CA GLU A 162 -7.14 15.73 3.92
C GLU A 162 -8.40 16.37 4.48
N THR A 163 -8.48 17.70 4.42
CA THR A 163 -9.63 18.51 4.88
C THR A 163 -10.71 18.71 3.81
N ASP A 164 -10.49 18.25 2.59
CA ASP A 164 -11.47 18.37 1.52
C ASP A 164 -12.75 17.59 1.84
N GLU A 165 -13.89 18.14 1.46
CA GLU A 165 -15.16 17.42 1.48
C GLU A 165 -15.08 16.19 0.55
N LEU A 166 -15.61 15.06 1.01
CA LEU A 166 -15.65 13.83 0.24
C LEU A 166 -17.03 13.68 -0.42
N LYS A 167 -17.06 13.66 -1.74
CA LYS A 167 -18.27 13.34 -2.50
C LYS A 167 -18.54 11.83 -2.44
N LEU A 168 -19.69 11.43 -1.99
CA LEU A 168 -20.11 10.03 -1.90
C LEU A 168 -21.34 9.80 -2.79
N ASP A 169 -21.30 8.72 -3.56
CA ASP A 169 -22.44 8.20 -4.30
C ASP A 169 -22.65 6.73 -3.89
N LEU A 170 -23.74 6.47 -3.19
CA LEU A 170 -24.05 5.15 -2.65
C LEU A 170 -24.31 4.09 -3.74
N TRP A 171 -24.66 4.56 -4.95
CA TRP A 171 -25.00 3.69 -6.07
C TRP A 171 -23.85 3.56 -7.09
N HIS A 172 -22.75 4.27 -6.88
CA HIS A 172 -21.57 4.12 -7.71
C HIS A 172 -20.99 2.70 -7.57
N LYS A 173 -20.55 2.09 -8.68
CA LYS A 173 -20.00 0.72 -8.67
C LYS A 173 -18.83 0.50 -7.69
N ARG A 174 -18.04 1.56 -7.41
CA ARG A 174 -16.92 1.53 -6.45
C ARG A 174 -17.32 1.90 -5.02
N ALA A 175 -18.62 2.16 -4.76
CA ALA A 175 -19.11 2.57 -3.45
C ALA A 175 -18.68 1.65 -2.29
N PRO A 176 -18.72 0.31 -2.42
CA PRO A 176 -18.32 -0.57 -1.31
C PRO A 176 -16.90 -0.33 -0.82
N TYR A 177 -15.97 -0.02 -1.73
CA TYR A 177 -14.59 0.28 -1.38
C TYR A 177 -14.45 1.70 -0.83
N ILE A 178 -14.99 2.71 -1.52
CA ILE A 178 -14.89 4.13 -1.12
C ILE A 178 -15.55 4.33 0.25
N ILE A 179 -16.81 3.89 0.39
CA ILE A 179 -17.56 4.05 1.64
C ILE A 179 -16.93 3.22 2.76
N GLY A 180 -16.43 2.01 2.46
CA GLY A 180 -15.71 1.20 3.43
C GLY A 180 -14.48 1.92 3.97
N LYS A 181 -13.67 2.56 3.12
CA LYS A 181 -12.51 3.35 3.55
C LYS A 181 -12.91 4.59 4.36
N VAL A 182 -13.90 5.36 3.89
CA VAL A 182 -14.41 6.55 4.62
C VAL A 182 -14.97 6.16 5.99
N THR A 183 -15.76 5.07 6.06
CA THR A 183 -16.30 4.58 7.34
C THR A 183 -15.18 4.07 8.26
N GLY A 184 -14.14 3.43 7.70
CA GLY A 184 -12.94 3.05 8.45
C GLY A 184 -12.25 4.26 9.06
N GLU A 185 -12.04 5.34 8.31
CA GLU A 185 -11.46 6.60 8.83
C GLU A 185 -12.35 7.24 9.90
N TYR A 186 -13.68 7.22 9.73
CA TYR A 186 -14.61 7.68 10.76
C TYR A 186 -14.44 6.91 12.08
N ASN A 187 -14.30 5.58 12.01
CA ASN A 187 -14.03 4.76 13.18
C ASN A 187 -12.66 5.06 13.82
N VAL A 188 -11.63 5.38 13.03
CA VAL A 188 -10.36 5.88 13.56
C VAL A 188 -10.59 7.15 14.39
N GLY A 189 -11.37 8.10 13.89
CA GLY A 189 -11.75 9.31 14.64
C GLY A 189 -12.45 8.98 15.98
N LEU A 190 -13.40 8.05 15.98
CA LEU A 190 -14.08 7.61 17.20
C LEU A 190 -13.13 6.96 18.23
N LEU A 191 -12.15 6.18 17.77
CA LEU A 191 -11.16 5.56 18.63
C LEU A 191 -10.22 6.61 19.24
N ARG A 192 -9.82 7.61 18.45
CA ARG A 192 -9.01 8.74 18.96
C ARG A 192 -9.75 9.54 20.05
N GLN A 193 -11.05 9.79 19.87
CA GLN A 193 -11.88 10.44 20.90
C GLN A 193 -11.90 9.67 22.24
N LYS A 194 -11.68 8.35 22.19
CA LYS A 194 -11.53 7.48 23.38
C LYS A 194 -10.08 7.45 23.92
N GLY A 195 -9.19 8.26 23.37
CA GLY A 195 -7.79 8.38 23.81
C GLY A 195 -6.84 7.34 23.23
N CYS A 196 -7.24 6.65 22.12
CA CYS A 196 -6.39 5.68 21.46
C CYS A 196 -5.42 6.36 20.50
N ASP A 197 -4.18 5.86 20.41
CA ASP A 197 -3.20 6.32 19.43
C ASP A 197 -3.39 5.56 18.09
N VAL A 198 -4.30 6.06 17.27
CA VAL A 198 -4.64 5.47 15.98
C VAL A 198 -4.70 6.56 14.89
N LYS A 199 -4.22 6.23 13.68
CA LYS A 199 -4.21 7.13 12.51
C LYS A 199 -4.66 6.38 11.26
N SER A 200 -5.00 7.15 10.22
CA SER A 200 -5.29 6.65 8.87
C SER A 200 -4.28 7.19 7.88
N ALA A 201 -3.92 6.40 6.89
CA ALA A 201 -3.11 6.80 5.75
C ALA A 201 -3.88 6.58 4.44
N ARG A 202 -4.23 7.67 3.71
CA ARG A 202 -4.83 7.62 2.38
C ARG A 202 -3.76 7.36 1.34
N VAL A 203 -3.43 6.07 1.16
CA VAL A 203 -2.36 5.66 0.23
C VAL A 203 -2.83 5.78 -1.21
N SER A 204 -2.03 6.45 -2.03
CA SER A 204 -2.20 6.54 -3.47
C SER A 204 -1.57 5.32 -4.19
N LEU A 205 -1.35 5.44 -5.50
CA LEU A 205 -0.81 4.37 -6.34
C LEU A 205 0.62 4.00 -5.90
N CYS A 206 0.76 2.85 -5.26
CA CYS A 206 2.03 2.34 -4.77
C CYS A 206 2.52 1.18 -5.64
N TYR A 207 3.82 1.13 -5.94
CA TYR A 207 4.47 0.10 -6.73
C TYR A 207 5.87 -0.22 -6.20
N GLY A 208 6.44 -1.33 -6.64
CA GLY A 208 7.80 -1.72 -6.30
C GLY A 208 7.96 -3.23 -6.15
N PRO A 209 9.15 -3.70 -5.73
CA PRO A 209 9.42 -5.11 -5.47
C PRO A 209 8.41 -5.74 -4.49
N GLY A 210 8.00 -6.97 -4.76
CA GLY A 210 6.97 -7.66 -3.97
C GLY A 210 5.55 -7.44 -4.45
N HIS A 211 5.35 -6.79 -5.60
CA HIS A 211 4.06 -6.67 -6.26
C HIS A 211 3.49 -8.06 -6.61
N VAL A 212 2.18 -8.21 -6.57
CA VAL A 212 1.54 -9.48 -6.93
C VAL A 212 1.62 -9.66 -8.45
N MET A 213 2.21 -10.77 -8.92
CA MET A 213 2.40 -11.03 -10.36
C MET A 213 1.08 -11.08 -11.14
N GLU A 214 0.03 -11.58 -10.49
CA GLU A 214 -1.32 -11.67 -11.07
C GLU A 214 -2.12 -10.34 -10.98
N ASP A 215 -1.45 -9.22 -10.70
CA ASP A 215 -2.11 -7.90 -10.66
C ASP A 215 -2.48 -7.45 -12.07
N THR A 216 -3.75 -7.06 -12.24
CA THR A 216 -4.31 -6.63 -13.52
C THR A 216 -4.28 -5.12 -13.73
N ARG A 217 -3.61 -4.37 -12.84
CA ARG A 217 -3.44 -2.92 -13.01
C ARG A 217 -2.43 -2.62 -14.11
N VAL A 218 -2.58 -1.45 -14.71
CA VAL A 218 -1.86 -1.04 -15.93
C VAL A 218 -0.34 -1.26 -15.88
N MET A 219 0.32 -1.00 -14.75
CA MET A 219 1.77 -1.18 -14.63
C MET A 219 2.17 -2.65 -14.80
N SER A 220 1.51 -3.57 -14.10
CA SER A 220 1.78 -5.01 -14.21
C SER A 220 1.41 -5.56 -15.59
N GLU A 221 0.29 -5.10 -16.15
CA GLU A 221 -0.14 -5.48 -17.49
C GLU A 221 0.87 -5.06 -18.56
N LEU A 222 1.35 -3.81 -18.53
CA LEU A 222 2.35 -3.32 -19.48
C LEU A 222 3.69 -4.01 -19.30
N THR A 223 4.10 -4.30 -18.06
CA THR A 223 5.34 -5.03 -17.79
C THR A 223 5.27 -6.45 -18.35
N LEU A 224 4.15 -7.14 -18.16
CA LEU A 224 3.94 -8.47 -18.72
C LEU A 224 3.97 -8.43 -20.27
N LYS A 225 3.32 -7.43 -20.88
CA LYS A 225 3.39 -7.23 -22.34
C LYS A 225 4.82 -6.98 -22.81
N GLY A 226 5.64 -6.24 -22.05
CA GLY A 226 7.04 -6.02 -22.35
C GLY A 226 7.87 -7.31 -22.33
N ILE A 227 7.53 -8.25 -21.46
CA ILE A 227 8.21 -9.56 -21.38
C ILE A 227 7.75 -10.51 -22.48
N GLU A 228 6.43 -10.62 -22.70
CA GLU A 228 5.84 -11.70 -23.50
C GLU A 228 5.59 -11.35 -24.98
N ASN A 229 5.39 -10.06 -25.31
CA ASN A 229 4.97 -9.65 -26.63
C ASN A 229 6.12 -9.01 -27.43
N GLU A 230 5.96 -8.93 -28.74
CA GLU A 230 6.89 -8.21 -29.62
C GLU A 230 6.75 -6.69 -29.51
N THR A 231 5.54 -6.21 -29.18
CA THR A 231 5.22 -4.79 -29.01
C THR A 231 4.36 -4.54 -27.78
N ILE A 232 4.46 -3.36 -27.19
CA ILE A 232 3.60 -2.90 -26.10
C ILE A 232 2.48 -2.03 -26.69
N ASN A 233 1.32 -2.64 -26.90
CA ASN A 233 0.16 -1.94 -27.43
C ASN A 233 -0.63 -1.28 -26.29
N LEU A 234 -0.73 0.06 -26.32
CA LEU A 234 -1.59 0.82 -25.41
C LEU A 234 -3.04 0.76 -25.88
N PHE A 235 -3.96 0.88 -24.93
CA PHE A 235 -5.39 0.90 -25.24
C PHE A 235 -5.82 2.23 -25.89
N ASP A 236 -5.21 3.35 -25.44
CA ASP A 236 -5.41 4.71 -25.94
C ASP A 236 -4.06 5.41 -26.20
N ASP A 237 -4.03 6.74 -26.27
CA ASP A 237 -2.81 7.50 -26.49
C ASP A 237 -1.82 7.52 -25.29
N GLY A 238 -2.23 6.96 -24.16
CA GLY A 238 -1.43 6.90 -22.93
C GLY A 238 -1.26 8.25 -22.22
N SER A 239 -2.08 9.26 -22.54
CA SER A 239 -1.95 10.62 -21.98
C SER A 239 -2.44 10.77 -20.54
N ALA A 240 -3.05 9.74 -19.96
CA ALA A 240 -3.54 9.78 -18.59
C ALA A 240 -2.39 9.91 -17.58
N PHE A 241 -2.47 10.92 -16.71
CA PHE A 241 -1.47 11.17 -15.66
C PHE A 241 -1.71 10.38 -14.40
N ARG A 242 -0.61 9.96 -13.77
CA ARG A 242 -0.62 9.35 -12.42
C ARG A 242 0.59 9.84 -11.62
N LYS A 243 0.42 9.90 -10.29
CA LYS A 243 1.52 10.01 -9.32
C LYS A 243 1.71 8.66 -8.66
N TYR A 244 2.70 7.94 -9.12
CA TYR A 244 3.08 6.68 -8.51
C TYR A 244 4.07 6.91 -7.37
N GLN A 245 3.96 6.11 -6.31
CA GLN A 245 4.88 6.14 -5.18
C GLN A 245 5.63 4.82 -5.09
N HIS A 246 6.96 4.87 -5.02
CA HIS A 246 7.76 3.68 -4.75
C HIS A 246 7.46 3.14 -3.34
N ILE A 247 7.44 1.82 -3.18
CA ILE A 247 7.05 1.17 -1.92
C ILE A 247 7.94 1.57 -0.74
N SER A 248 9.23 1.82 -0.94
CA SER A 248 10.12 2.31 0.13
C SER A 248 9.67 3.66 0.68
N ASP A 249 9.29 4.59 -0.20
CA ASP A 249 8.85 5.93 0.19
C ASP A 249 7.50 5.86 0.92
N CYS A 250 6.61 4.99 0.42
CA CYS A 250 5.35 4.69 1.10
C CYS A 250 5.61 4.21 2.53
N CYS A 251 6.52 3.24 2.72
CA CYS A 251 6.84 2.70 4.05
C CYS A 251 7.47 3.73 4.97
N ILE A 252 8.35 4.61 4.48
CA ILE A 252 8.90 5.73 5.25
C ILE A 252 7.76 6.60 5.79
N MET A 253 6.83 7.00 4.91
CA MET A 253 5.70 7.84 5.32
C MET A 253 4.79 7.11 6.32
N LEU A 254 4.44 5.86 6.08
CA LEU A 254 3.60 5.06 6.97
C LEU A 254 4.20 4.88 8.37
N ILE A 255 5.50 4.63 8.46
CA ILE A 255 6.21 4.47 9.73
C ILE A 255 6.26 5.82 10.48
N ASN A 256 6.59 6.92 9.81
CA ASN A 256 6.55 8.25 10.43
C ASN A 256 5.16 8.58 10.98
N ILE A 257 4.10 8.33 10.20
CA ILE A 257 2.71 8.55 10.64
C ILE A 257 2.38 7.66 11.84
N LEU A 258 2.71 6.38 11.80
CA LEU A 258 2.48 5.45 12.91
C LEU A 258 3.15 5.93 14.19
N LEU A 259 4.42 6.31 14.12
CA LEU A 259 5.23 6.66 15.28
C LEU A 259 4.90 8.05 15.84
N LYS A 260 4.78 9.06 14.98
CA LYS A 260 4.80 10.49 15.36
C LYS A 260 3.62 11.30 14.86
N GLY A 261 2.77 10.76 13.98
CA GLY A 261 1.67 11.52 13.39
C GLY A 261 0.71 12.10 14.44
N LYS A 262 0.34 13.37 14.32
CA LYS A 262 -0.53 14.10 15.24
C LYS A 262 -1.98 14.14 14.77
N HIS A 263 -2.20 14.07 13.45
CA HIS A 263 -3.53 14.14 12.85
C HIS A 263 -4.19 12.75 12.72
N GLU A 264 -5.49 12.74 12.51
CA GLU A 264 -6.29 11.53 12.34
C GLU A 264 -6.00 10.84 11.00
N VAL A 265 -5.72 11.65 9.96
CA VAL A 265 -5.56 11.17 8.59
C VAL A 265 -4.45 11.93 7.87
N TYR A 266 -3.70 11.19 7.03
CA TYR A 266 -2.65 11.72 6.18
C TYR A 266 -2.79 11.19 4.75
N ASN A 267 -2.52 12.04 3.78
CA ASN A 267 -2.25 11.60 2.43
C ASN A 267 -0.85 10.99 2.32
N VAL A 268 -0.74 9.88 1.60
CA VAL A 268 0.51 9.17 1.34
C VAL A 268 0.61 8.88 -0.16
N GLY A 269 1.57 9.50 -0.84
CA GLY A 269 1.69 9.41 -2.29
C GLY A 269 3.01 9.92 -2.84
N GLY A 270 3.19 9.77 -4.15
CA GLY A 270 4.36 10.26 -4.88
C GLY A 270 4.25 11.74 -5.27
N LYS A 271 5.39 12.35 -5.54
CA LYS A 271 5.51 13.74 -6.00
C LYS A 271 5.53 13.86 -7.52
N GLU A 272 6.16 12.92 -8.21
CA GLU A 272 6.39 12.95 -9.65
C GLU A 272 5.14 12.54 -10.42
N GLU A 273 4.78 13.34 -11.44
CA GLU A 273 3.73 13.01 -12.39
C GLU A 273 4.30 12.25 -13.58
N THR A 274 3.70 11.13 -13.93
CA THR A 274 4.05 10.35 -15.12
C THR A 274 2.81 10.00 -15.93
N THR A 275 2.96 9.91 -17.24
CA THR A 275 1.89 9.42 -18.11
C THR A 275 1.97 7.90 -18.27
N ILE A 276 0.87 7.28 -18.67
CA ILE A 276 0.87 5.85 -19.02
C ILE A 276 1.83 5.58 -20.19
N TYR A 277 1.95 6.55 -21.12
CA TYR A 277 2.88 6.45 -22.23
C TYR A 277 4.34 6.48 -21.79
N ASP A 278 4.72 7.42 -20.87
CA ASP A 278 6.09 7.49 -20.34
C ASP A 278 6.47 6.22 -19.59
N MET A 279 5.54 5.68 -18.78
CA MET A 279 5.73 4.39 -18.13
C MET A 279 5.93 3.26 -19.13
N ALA A 280 5.10 3.19 -20.17
CA ALA A 280 5.25 2.18 -21.22
C ALA A 280 6.59 2.33 -21.98
N LYS A 281 7.08 3.54 -22.18
CA LYS A 281 8.39 3.82 -22.78
C LYS A 281 9.51 3.24 -21.92
N ILE A 282 9.53 3.49 -20.62
CA ILE A 282 10.53 2.90 -19.70
C ILE A 282 10.53 1.37 -19.80
N ILE A 283 9.33 0.76 -19.83
CA ILE A 283 9.19 -0.69 -19.96
C ILE A 283 9.68 -1.16 -21.36
N GLY A 284 9.31 -0.44 -22.41
CA GLY A 284 9.72 -0.74 -23.78
C GLY A 284 11.24 -0.67 -23.95
N ASP A 285 11.87 0.39 -23.46
CA ASP A 285 13.32 0.58 -23.50
C ASP A 285 14.05 -0.54 -22.71
N ARG A 286 13.49 -0.98 -21.57
CA ARG A 286 14.05 -2.08 -20.75
C ARG A 286 14.04 -3.44 -21.44
N PHE A 287 12.99 -3.74 -22.22
CA PHE A 287 12.79 -5.04 -22.86
C PHE A 287 13.03 -5.04 -24.39
N ASP A 288 13.54 -3.93 -24.92
CA ASP A 288 13.74 -3.72 -26.37
C ASP A 288 12.44 -3.93 -27.16
N LYS A 289 11.37 -3.23 -26.74
CA LYS A 289 10.02 -3.33 -27.33
C LYS A 289 9.52 -1.99 -27.82
N GLU A 290 8.93 -1.97 -29.03
CA GLU A 290 8.22 -0.81 -29.53
C GLU A 290 6.93 -0.56 -28.74
N VAL A 291 6.67 0.72 -28.41
CA VAL A 291 5.42 1.15 -27.76
C VAL A 291 4.50 1.75 -28.81
N VAL A 292 3.37 1.10 -29.03
CA VAL A 292 2.37 1.51 -30.01
C VAL A 292 1.17 2.15 -29.31
N LYS A 293 0.86 3.41 -29.67
CA LYS A 293 -0.31 4.13 -29.14
C LYS A 293 -1.60 3.57 -29.75
N GLY A 294 -2.60 3.32 -28.91
CA GLY A 294 -3.95 2.99 -29.35
C GLY A 294 -4.70 4.20 -29.90
N LYS A 295 -5.85 3.95 -30.54
CA LYS A 295 -6.76 5.00 -30.95
C LYS A 295 -7.65 5.41 -29.77
N VAL A 296 -7.74 6.71 -29.50
CA VAL A 296 -8.68 7.23 -28.49
C VAL A 296 -10.10 6.88 -28.95
N ASN A 297 -10.74 5.96 -28.25
CA ASN A 297 -12.13 5.60 -28.49
C ASN A 297 -12.99 6.31 -27.44
N ASN A 298 -13.72 7.34 -27.83
CA ASN A 298 -14.57 8.14 -26.94
C ASN A 298 -15.74 7.33 -26.33
N ASP A 299 -16.07 6.17 -26.91
CA ASP A 299 -17.18 5.32 -26.44
C ASP A 299 -16.78 4.42 -25.26
N VAL A 300 -15.47 4.23 -25.01
CA VAL A 300 -14.97 3.50 -23.85
C VAL A 300 -14.34 4.50 -22.88
N ALA A 301 -15.18 5.34 -22.26
CA ALA A 301 -14.75 6.14 -21.13
C ALA A 301 -14.22 5.19 -20.04
N SER A 302 -12.92 5.11 -19.90
CA SER A 302 -12.31 4.36 -18.80
C SER A 302 -12.93 4.88 -17.50
N SER A 303 -13.47 4.00 -16.68
CA SER A 303 -14.08 4.36 -15.40
C SER A 303 -13.06 4.92 -14.39
N ALA A 304 -11.81 5.03 -14.78
CA ALA A 304 -10.73 5.61 -14.00
C ALA A 304 -10.64 7.12 -14.25
N PRO A 305 -10.54 7.95 -13.23
CA PRO A 305 -10.40 9.40 -13.38
C PRO A 305 -9.12 9.72 -14.19
N LYS A 306 -9.20 10.73 -15.07
CA LYS A 306 -8.05 11.17 -15.89
C LYS A 306 -6.87 11.64 -15.03
N LYS A 307 -7.16 12.25 -13.89
CA LYS A 307 -6.16 12.76 -12.94
C LYS A 307 -6.63 12.48 -11.51
N VAL A 308 -5.81 11.84 -10.71
CA VAL A 308 -5.95 11.80 -9.24
C VAL A 308 -4.66 12.38 -8.69
N SER A 309 -4.77 13.53 -8.02
CA SER A 309 -3.65 14.20 -7.37
C SER A 309 -4.02 14.48 -5.92
N ILE A 310 -3.11 14.19 -5.01
CA ILE A 310 -3.25 14.47 -3.58
C ILE A 310 -2.15 15.42 -3.15
N SER A 311 -2.44 16.32 -2.21
CA SER A 311 -1.44 17.14 -1.54
C SER A 311 -0.75 16.33 -0.46
N LEU A 312 0.54 16.60 -0.27
CA LEU A 312 1.35 16.06 0.82
C LEU A 312 1.69 17.10 1.88
N ASP A 313 1.12 18.30 1.78
CA ASP A 313 1.45 19.47 2.62
C ASP A 313 1.39 19.12 4.11
N ARG A 314 0.32 18.43 4.55
CA ARG A 314 0.18 18.01 5.97
C ARG A 314 1.32 17.12 6.44
N TYR A 315 1.76 16.18 5.58
CA TYR A 315 2.89 15.32 5.88
C TYR A 315 4.20 16.12 5.93
N GLU A 316 4.43 16.98 4.94
CA GLU A 316 5.65 17.79 4.81
C GLU A 316 5.81 18.87 5.90
N GLU A 317 4.70 19.39 6.40
CA GLU A 317 4.71 20.33 7.55
C GLU A 317 5.13 19.65 8.87
N GLU A 318 4.89 18.36 9.00
CA GLU A 318 5.11 17.64 10.26
C GLU A 318 6.40 16.82 10.26
N PHE A 319 6.79 16.28 9.13
CA PHE A 319 7.92 15.37 9.00
C PHE A 319 9.04 15.98 8.17
N LYS A 320 10.28 15.66 8.54
CA LYS A 320 11.43 16.03 7.73
C LYS A 320 11.28 15.55 6.30
N ASP A 321 11.62 16.40 5.37
CA ASP A 321 11.73 16.02 3.97
C ASP A 321 12.79 14.92 3.79
N PHE A 322 12.53 14.02 2.86
CA PHE A 322 13.45 12.98 2.42
C PHE A 322 13.46 12.93 0.91
N GLU A 323 14.52 12.40 0.34
CA GLU A 323 14.63 12.23 -1.10
C GLU A 323 13.70 11.12 -1.58
N PHE A 324 12.65 11.49 -2.32
CA PHE A 324 11.77 10.52 -2.96
C PHE A 324 12.53 9.77 -4.05
N THR A 325 12.22 8.48 -4.19
CA THR A 325 12.71 7.68 -5.31
C THR A 325 12.11 8.24 -6.60
N SER A 326 12.95 8.61 -7.57
CA SER A 326 12.48 9.05 -8.88
C SER A 326 11.63 7.94 -9.53
N PHE A 327 10.67 8.32 -10.37
CA PHE A 327 9.86 7.31 -11.06
C PHE A 327 10.73 6.37 -11.89
N HIS A 328 11.76 6.90 -12.56
CA HIS A 328 12.70 6.12 -13.36
C HIS A 328 13.45 5.08 -12.51
N ASP A 329 14.11 5.50 -11.41
CA ASP A 329 14.90 4.59 -10.57
C ASP A 329 14.02 3.54 -9.88
N GLY A 330 12.81 3.94 -9.49
CA GLY A 330 11.84 3.02 -8.91
C GLY A 330 11.34 1.99 -9.93
N MET A 331 11.15 2.38 -11.19
CA MET A 331 10.79 1.47 -12.27
C MET A 331 11.91 0.49 -12.59
N GLU A 332 13.17 0.92 -12.66
CA GLU A 332 14.30 0.01 -12.85
C GLU A 332 14.34 -1.06 -11.74
N ASN A 333 14.23 -0.65 -10.47
CA ASN A 333 14.17 -1.58 -9.34
C ASN A 333 12.97 -2.55 -9.41
N TYR A 334 11.81 -2.05 -9.82
CA TYR A 334 10.60 -2.85 -10.01
C TYR A 334 10.74 -3.84 -11.16
N LEU A 335 11.27 -3.41 -12.32
CA LEU A 335 11.42 -4.25 -13.50
C LEU A 335 12.47 -5.35 -13.30
N ASP A 336 13.58 -5.04 -12.63
CA ASP A 336 14.58 -6.02 -12.25
C ASP A 336 13.99 -7.11 -11.36
N TRP A 337 13.23 -6.72 -10.33
CA TRP A 337 12.52 -7.65 -9.46
C TRP A 337 11.47 -8.46 -10.23
N TYR A 338 10.66 -7.80 -11.07
CA TYR A 338 9.58 -8.46 -11.81
C TYR A 338 10.11 -9.52 -12.78
N GLN A 339 11.19 -9.22 -13.49
CA GLN A 339 11.84 -10.15 -14.42
C GLN A 339 12.39 -11.39 -13.70
N ASP A 340 12.97 -11.22 -12.52
CA ASP A 340 13.48 -12.33 -11.70
C ASP A 340 12.32 -13.21 -11.20
N ALA A 341 11.29 -12.59 -10.64
CA ALA A 341 10.09 -13.28 -10.15
C ALA A 341 9.32 -14.01 -11.28
N TYR A 342 9.27 -13.44 -12.48
CA TYR A 342 8.66 -14.06 -13.65
C TYR A 342 9.41 -15.34 -14.06
N LYS A 343 10.75 -15.30 -14.04
CA LYS A 343 11.58 -16.51 -14.35
C LYS A 343 11.42 -17.62 -13.31
N GLU A 344 11.21 -17.27 -12.02
CA GLU A 344 10.99 -18.26 -10.97
C GLU A 344 9.61 -18.92 -11.05
N SER A 345 8.64 -18.27 -11.72
CA SER A 345 7.25 -18.74 -11.79
C SER A 345 6.95 -19.59 -13.02
N ASN A 346 7.81 -19.54 -14.06
CA ASN A 346 7.73 -20.26 -15.32
C ASN A 346 8.93 -21.20 -15.50
#